data_b0e3c7565e9095a3893400fc21b4ea69
#
_entry.id   b0e3c7565e9095a3893400fc21b4ea69
#
_cell.length_a   1.000
_cell.length_b   1.000
_cell.length_c   1.000
_cell.angle_alpha   90.00
_cell.angle_beta   90.00
_cell.angle_gamma   90.00
#
_symmetry.space_group_name_H-M   'P 1'
#
loop_
_entity.id
_entity.type
_entity.pdbx_description
1 polymer ?
#
loop_
_entity_poly.entity_id
_entity_poly.type
_entity_poly.pdbx_seq_one_letter_code
_entity_poly.pdbx_strand_id
1 'polypeptide(L)'
;MYSKRRFKPEPGIYLYTASRVTDILVSKVAARYKKKRLSEEGTAIYEYSERQISRRNNEKAERLETLRKNVHKVRAQVKKDLKSEDPDTVLKALAVGLMDHTAERVGNPQSAKDGHFGVTGWGKKHISFGKGKATVTY
;
A
#
# COMPACT_ATOMS: atom_id res chain seq x y z
N MET A 1 -16.31 2.75 36.32
CA MET A 1 -15.65 4.06 36.18
C MET A 1 -14.24 3.84 35.61
N TYR A 2 -13.99 4.17 34.34
CA TYR A 2 -12.70 3.92 33.69
C TYR A 2 -11.79 5.11 33.91
N SER A 3 -10.73 4.96 34.71
CA SER A 3 -9.71 5.99 34.86
C SER A 3 -8.73 5.89 33.69
N LYS A 4 -8.76 6.86 32.81
CA LYS A 4 -7.71 7.03 31.80
C LYS A 4 -6.48 7.60 32.49
N ARG A 5 -5.54 6.77 32.91
CA ARG A 5 -4.23 7.28 33.30
C ARG A 5 -3.46 7.64 32.05
N ARG A 6 -3.27 8.94 31.85
CA ARG A 6 -2.28 9.45 30.90
C ARG A 6 -0.90 9.16 31.52
N PHE A 7 -0.24 8.12 31.07
CA PHE A 7 1.19 8.08 31.25
C PHE A 7 1.78 9.22 30.43
N LYS A 8 2.63 10.04 31.06
CA LYS A 8 3.61 10.85 30.34
C LYS A 8 4.83 9.93 30.17
N PRO A 9 4.97 9.22 29.07
CA PRO A 9 6.22 8.56 28.78
C PRO A 9 7.22 9.63 28.40
N GLU A 10 8.47 9.27 28.39
CA GLU A 10 9.54 10.11 27.85
C GLU A 10 9.14 10.78 26.53
N PRO A 11 9.65 11.99 26.24
CA PRO A 11 9.22 12.78 25.08
C PRO A 11 9.12 11.92 23.82
N GLY A 12 7.94 11.85 23.23
CA GLY A 12 7.68 11.14 21.97
C GLY A 12 6.94 9.80 22.05
N ILE A 13 6.64 9.26 23.25
CA ILE A 13 5.91 7.98 23.37
C ILE A 13 4.53 8.24 24.02
N TYR A 14 3.45 7.90 23.31
CA TYR A 14 2.08 7.93 23.84
C TYR A 14 1.59 6.49 24.03
N LEU A 15 1.54 6.05 25.29
CA LEU A 15 0.92 4.80 25.68
C LEU A 15 -0.47 5.09 26.21
N TYR A 16 -1.50 4.58 25.55
CA TYR A 16 -2.83 4.51 26.14
C TYR A 16 -2.96 3.18 26.84
N THR A 17 -2.86 3.19 28.16
CA THR A 17 -3.22 2.03 28.99
C THR A 17 -4.60 2.24 29.55
N ALA A 18 -5.50 1.31 29.32
CA ALA A 18 -6.71 1.20 30.11
C ALA A 18 -6.31 0.72 31.52
N SER A 19 -6.65 1.50 32.55
CA SER A 19 -6.36 1.10 33.91
C SER A 19 -7.12 -0.17 34.27
N ARG A 20 -6.42 -1.11 34.87
CA ARG A 20 -6.91 -2.22 35.72
C ARG A 20 -8.32 -2.76 35.43
N VAL A 21 -8.63 -3.04 34.21
CA VAL A 21 -9.68 -3.98 33.92
C VAL A 21 -8.95 -5.26 33.55
N THR A 22 -8.90 -6.17 34.50
CA THR A 22 -8.36 -7.54 34.40
C THR A 22 -7.36 -7.76 33.27
N ASP A 23 -6.21 -8.30 33.51
CA ASP A 23 -5.14 -8.58 32.55
C ASP A 23 -5.61 -9.22 31.23
N ILE A 24 -6.76 -9.92 31.26
CA ILE A 24 -7.41 -10.54 30.10
C ILE A 24 -8.03 -9.49 29.15
N LEU A 25 -8.61 -8.43 29.68
CA LEU A 25 -9.15 -7.33 28.85
C LEU A 25 -8.03 -6.44 28.33
N VAL A 26 -7.00 -6.20 29.13
CA VAL A 26 -5.81 -5.45 28.74
C VAL A 26 -5.07 -6.17 27.61
N SER A 27 -4.92 -7.48 27.67
CA SER A 27 -4.29 -8.27 26.60
C SER A 27 -5.10 -8.28 25.30
N LYS A 28 -6.44 -8.36 25.39
CA LYS A 28 -7.33 -8.27 24.23
C LYS A 28 -7.37 -6.88 23.62
N VAL A 29 -7.27 -5.86 24.45
CA VAL A 29 -7.26 -4.46 24.03
C VAL A 29 -5.87 -4.09 23.50
N ALA A 30 -4.80 -4.44 24.19
CA ALA A 30 -3.42 -4.22 23.72
C ALA A 30 -3.14 -4.90 22.38
N ALA A 31 -3.77 -6.05 22.11
CA ALA A 31 -3.67 -6.72 20.80
C ALA A 31 -4.23 -5.91 19.63
N ARG A 32 -5.00 -4.85 19.89
CA ARG A 32 -5.59 -3.94 18.88
C ARG A 32 -4.84 -2.62 18.73
N TYR A 33 -3.90 -2.31 19.62
CA TYR A 33 -3.23 -1.01 19.59
C TYR A 33 -1.94 -1.06 18.77
N LYS A 34 -1.78 -0.02 17.96
CA LYS A 34 -0.50 0.37 17.41
C LYS A 34 0.17 1.35 18.38
N LYS A 35 1.44 1.14 18.65
CA LYS A 35 2.27 2.08 19.37
C LYS A 35 2.73 3.16 18.39
N LYS A 36 2.49 4.42 18.71
CA LYS A 36 2.98 5.56 17.95
C LYS A 36 4.20 6.12 18.65
N ARG A 37 5.29 6.22 17.93
CA ARG A 37 6.53 6.87 18.34
C ARG A 37 6.83 8.00 17.36
N LEU A 38 7.40 9.10 17.82
CA LEU A 38 7.97 10.10 16.94
C LEU A 38 9.45 9.80 16.74
N SER A 39 9.95 9.92 15.52
CA SER A 39 11.38 9.97 15.24
C SER A 39 11.97 11.29 15.77
N GLU A 40 13.29 11.37 15.80
CA GLU A 40 14.00 12.62 16.14
C GLU A 40 13.59 13.78 15.22
N GLU A 41 13.20 13.49 13.99
CA GLU A 41 12.70 14.44 12.99
C GLU A 41 11.21 14.73 13.09
N GLY A 42 10.52 14.23 14.12
CA GLY A 42 9.09 14.42 14.33
C GLY A 42 8.17 13.53 13.48
N THR A 43 8.71 12.62 12.70
CA THR A 43 7.91 11.69 11.88
C THR A 43 7.25 10.62 12.74
N ALA A 44 5.97 10.35 12.49
CA ALA A 44 5.21 9.34 13.21
C ALA A 44 5.61 7.92 12.80
N ILE A 45 6.22 7.18 13.70
CA ILE A 45 6.54 5.76 13.55
C ILE A 45 5.46 4.94 14.27
N TYR A 46 4.93 3.92 13.61
CA TYR A 46 3.91 3.04 14.16
C TYR A 46 4.44 1.62 14.31
N GLU A 47 4.44 1.11 15.52
CA GLU A 47 4.71 -0.29 15.83
C GLU A 47 3.38 -1.03 16.00
N TYR A 48 3.23 -2.15 15.34
CA TYR A 48 2.01 -2.97 15.40
C TYR A 48 2.26 -4.23 16.23
N SER A 49 1.25 -4.69 16.96
CA SER A 49 1.35 -5.96 17.67
C SER A 49 1.51 -7.13 16.70
N GLU A 50 2.19 -8.20 17.11
CA GLU A 50 2.39 -9.42 16.31
C GLU A 50 1.07 -10.01 15.80
N ARG A 51 0.02 -9.99 16.63
CA ARG A 51 -1.31 -10.42 16.22
C ARG A 51 -1.87 -9.58 15.08
N GLN A 52 -1.64 -8.27 15.10
CA GLN A 52 -2.11 -7.39 14.03
C GLN A 52 -1.29 -7.58 12.75
N ILE A 53 0.02 -7.79 12.89
CA ILE A 53 0.91 -8.11 11.77
C ILE A 53 0.47 -9.44 11.14
N SER A 54 0.27 -10.49 11.94
CA SER A 54 -0.17 -11.81 11.47
C SER A 54 -1.51 -11.74 10.77
N ARG A 55 -2.49 -11.02 11.34
CA ARG A 55 -3.79 -10.83 10.69
C ARG A 55 -3.65 -10.15 9.33
N ARG A 56 -2.89 -9.06 9.24
CA ARG A 56 -2.66 -8.34 7.98
C ARG A 56 -1.95 -9.20 6.94
N ASN A 57 -0.99 -10.04 7.38
CA ASN A 57 -0.29 -10.95 6.50
C ASN A 57 -1.22 -12.04 5.95
N ASN A 58 -2.11 -12.60 6.79
CA ASN A 58 -3.10 -13.57 6.35
C ASN A 58 -4.11 -12.94 5.37
N GLU A 59 -4.66 -11.77 5.69
CA GLU A 59 -5.55 -11.03 4.78
C GLU A 59 -4.86 -10.72 3.44
N LYS A 60 -3.56 -10.39 3.47
CA LYS A 60 -2.76 -10.17 2.26
C LYS A 60 -2.58 -11.45 1.47
N ALA A 61 -2.28 -12.57 2.13
CA ALA A 61 -2.13 -13.87 1.50
C ALA A 61 -3.42 -14.32 0.80
N GLU A 62 -4.57 -14.17 1.44
CA GLU A 62 -5.88 -14.47 0.86
C GLU A 62 -6.18 -13.61 -0.38
N ARG A 63 -5.87 -12.31 -0.33
CA ARG A 63 -6.02 -11.41 -1.49
C ARG A 63 -5.10 -11.80 -2.64
N LEU A 64 -3.85 -12.16 -2.34
CA LEU A 64 -2.89 -12.61 -3.35
C LEU A 64 -3.34 -13.92 -4.00
N GLU A 65 -3.86 -14.86 -3.21
CA GLU A 65 -4.40 -16.11 -3.74
C GLU A 65 -5.63 -15.88 -4.63
N THR A 66 -6.51 -14.95 -4.22
CA THR A 66 -7.65 -14.53 -5.04
C THR A 66 -7.20 -13.88 -6.35
N LEU A 67 -6.18 -13.03 -6.30
CA LEU A 67 -5.59 -12.42 -7.48
C LEU A 67 -4.98 -13.49 -8.39
N ARG A 68 -4.19 -14.42 -7.84
CA ARG A 68 -3.56 -15.52 -8.57
C ARG A 68 -4.58 -16.35 -9.36
N LYS A 69 -5.72 -16.66 -8.75
CA LYS A 69 -6.81 -17.41 -9.38
C LYS A 69 -7.51 -16.64 -10.51
N ASN A 70 -7.50 -15.32 -10.46
CA ASN A 70 -8.29 -14.47 -11.37
C ASN A 70 -7.45 -13.62 -12.34
N VAL A 71 -6.10 -13.62 -12.21
CA VAL A 71 -5.23 -12.79 -13.05
C VAL A 71 -5.43 -13.05 -14.55
N HIS A 72 -5.71 -14.29 -14.93
CA HIS A 72 -5.99 -14.64 -16.33
C HIS A 72 -7.24 -13.93 -16.89
N LYS A 73 -8.27 -13.71 -16.05
CA LYS A 73 -9.47 -12.94 -16.43
C LYS A 73 -9.13 -11.46 -16.63
N VAL A 74 -8.31 -10.90 -15.73
CA VAL A 74 -7.83 -9.52 -15.86
C VAL A 74 -7.04 -9.35 -17.16
N ARG A 75 -6.12 -10.27 -17.46
CA ARG A 75 -5.33 -10.25 -18.71
C ARG A 75 -6.21 -10.38 -19.96
N ALA A 76 -7.24 -11.21 -19.92
CA ALA A 76 -8.20 -11.33 -21.01
C ALA A 76 -8.99 -10.05 -21.22
N GLN A 77 -9.44 -9.42 -20.12
CA GLN A 77 -10.15 -8.13 -20.19
C GLN A 77 -9.25 -7.02 -20.74
N VAL A 78 -8.01 -6.91 -20.26
CA VAL A 78 -7.04 -5.94 -20.78
C VAL A 78 -6.86 -6.10 -22.29
N LYS A 79 -6.71 -7.33 -22.80
CA LYS A 79 -6.59 -7.57 -24.24
C LYS A 79 -7.83 -7.13 -25.04
N LYS A 80 -9.01 -7.24 -24.44
CA LYS A 80 -10.26 -6.78 -25.05
C LYS A 80 -10.32 -5.25 -25.04
N ASP A 81 -10.04 -4.64 -23.91
CA ASP A 81 -10.17 -3.20 -23.70
C ASP A 81 -9.13 -2.39 -24.48
N LEU A 82 -7.95 -2.96 -24.76
CA LEU A 82 -6.96 -2.36 -25.67
C LEU A 82 -7.47 -2.19 -27.12
N LYS A 83 -8.56 -2.88 -27.48
CA LYS A 83 -9.20 -2.78 -28.80
C LYS A 83 -10.46 -1.92 -28.78
N SER A 84 -10.76 -1.26 -27.65
CA SER A 84 -11.92 -0.39 -27.49
C SER A 84 -11.78 0.86 -28.35
N GLU A 85 -12.89 1.39 -28.84
CA GLU A 85 -12.96 2.69 -29.50
C GLU A 85 -12.90 3.86 -28.50
N ASP A 86 -13.18 3.60 -27.22
CA ASP A 86 -13.11 4.58 -26.15
C ASP A 86 -11.67 4.77 -25.65
N PRO A 87 -11.08 5.98 -25.85
CA PRO A 87 -9.70 6.27 -25.47
C PRO A 87 -9.43 6.09 -23.98
N ASP A 88 -10.41 6.38 -23.11
CA ASP A 88 -10.27 6.26 -21.67
C ASP A 88 -10.17 4.78 -21.24
N THR A 89 -10.93 3.92 -21.88
CA THR A 89 -10.87 2.48 -21.68
C THR A 89 -9.52 1.92 -22.13
N VAL A 90 -9.04 2.33 -23.30
CA VAL A 90 -7.71 1.95 -23.82
C VAL A 90 -6.60 2.40 -22.88
N LEU A 91 -6.65 3.64 -22.39
CA LEU A 91 -5.64 4.16 -21.48
C LEU A 91 -5.58 3.39 -20.15
N LYS A 92 -6.74 3.07 -19.58
CA LYS A 92 -6.84 2.25 -18.37
C LYS A 92 -6.30 0.84 -18.59
N ALA A 93 -6.66 0.21 -19.70
CA ALA A 93 -6.17 -1.12 -20.06
C ALA A 93 -4.66 -1.12 -20.28
N LEU A 94 -4.12 -0.09 -20.94
CA LEU A 94 -2.68 0.07 -21.13
C LEU A 94 -1.95 0.19 -19.79
N ALA A 95 -2.44 1.02 -18.87
CA ALA A 95 -1.85 1.16 -17.53
C ALA A 95 -1.82 -0.17 -16.77
N VAL A 96 -2.95 -0.91 -16.76
CA VAL A 96 -3.03 -2.23 -16.10
C VAL A 96 -2.10 -3.24 -16.77
N GLY A 97 -2.05 -3.26 -18.11
CA GLY A 97 -1.15 -4.14 -18.86
C GLY A 97 0.32 -3.86 -18.59
N LEU A 98 0.71 -2.58 -18.52
CA LEU A 98 2.07 -2.19 -18.18
C LEU A 98 2.43 -2.62 -16.74
N MET A 99 1.55 -2.41 -15.77
CA MET A 99 1.75 -2.86 -14.39
C MET A 99 1.94 -4.38 -14.30
N ASP A 100 1.15 -5.16 -15.05
CA ASP A 100 1.27 -6.63 -15.08
C ASP A 100 2.60 -7.09 -15.70
N HIS A 101 3.12 -6.37 -16.69
CA HIS A 101 4.37 -6.71 -17.37
C HIS A 101 5.63 -6.25 -16.66
N THR A 102 5.57 -5.08 -16.02
CA THR A 102 6.75 -4.45 -15.42
C THR A 102 6.83 -4.62 -13.91
N ALA A 103 5.73 -5.07 -13.28
CA ALA A 103 5.54 -5.08 -11.83
C ALA A 103 5.65 -3.68 -11.18
N GLU A 104 5.54 -2.61 -11.98
CA GLU A 104 5.58 -1.24 -11.51
C GLU A 104 4.28 -0.81 -10.84
N ARG A 105 4.40 0.20 -9.98
CA ARG A 105 3.25 0.81 -9.29
C ARG A 105 2.48 1.73 -10.22
N VAL A 106 1.22 1.98 -9.87
CA VAL A 106 0.38 2.95 -10.59
C VAL A 106 1.05 4.31 -10.73
N GLY A 107 1.61 4.82 -9.65
CA GLY A 107 2.15 6.16 -9.56
C GLY A 107 1.28 7.07 -8.69
N ASN A 108 1.90 8.17 -8.26
CA ASN A 108 1.29 9.18 -7.41
C ASN A 108 1.86 10.55 -7.80
N PRO A 109 1.03 11.57 -8.05
CA PRO A 109 1.49 12.90 -8.44
C PRO A 109 2.46 13.54 -7.43
N GLN A 110 2.29 13.28 -6.14
CA GLN A 110 3.20 13.80 -5.12
C GLN A 110 4.57 13.13 -5.21
N SER A 111 4.61 11.79 -5.30
CA SER A 111 5.87 11.06 -5.46
C SER A 111 6.60 11.41 -6.76
N ALA A 112 5.86 11.75 -7.82
CA ALA A 112 6.44 12.18 -9.09
C ALA A 112 7.20 13.52 -8.97
N LYS A 113 6.79 14.42 -8.06
CA LYS A 113 7.55 15.65 -7.75
C LYS A 113 8.90 15.37 -7.13
N ASP A 114 8.99 14.29 -6.39
CA ASP A 114 10.21 13.81 -5.71
C ASP A 114 11.06 12.89 -6.62
N GLY A 115 10.70 12.80 -7.91
CA GLY A 115 11.43 11.98 -8.89
C GLY A 115 11.03 10.49 -8.90
N HIS A 116 10.02 10.08 -8.13
CA HIS A 116 9.54 8.71 -8.08
C HIS A 116 8.32 8.51 -8.97
N PHE A 117 8.54 7.95 -10.16
CA PHE A 117 7.50 7.74 -11.15
C PHE A 117 6.91 6.33 -11.05
N GLY A 118 5.62 6.20 -11.31
CA GLY A 118 4.96 4.94 -11.60
C GLY A 118 4.35 5.01 -13.00
N VAL A 119 3.70 3.95 -13.44
CA VAL A 119 3.18 3.77 -14.80
C VAL A 119 2.38 5.00 -15.31
N THR A 120 1.53 5.58 -14.47
CA THR A 120 0.70 6.75 -14.86
C THR A 120 1.46 8.07 -14.84
N GLY A 121 2.69 8.09 -14.32
CA GLY A 121 3.57 9.26 -14.29
C GLY A 121 4.61 9.28 -15.42
N TRP A 122 4.69 8.25 -16.24
CA TRP A 122 5.62 8.21 -17.36
C TRP A 122 5.18 9.17 -18.46
N GLY A 123 6.08 10.06 -18.82
CA GLY A 123 5.90 10.96 -19.94
C GLY A 123 6.76 10.56 -21.13
N LYS A 124 6.61 11.23 -22.27
CA LYS A 124 7.37 10.99 -23.51
C LYS A 124 8.89 10.91 -23.29
N LYS A 125 9.43 11.73 -22.38
CA LYS A 125 10.86 11.76 -22.05
C LYS A 125 11.38 10.47 -21.40
N HIS A 126 10.48 9.69 -20.79
CA HIS A 126 10.83 8.44 -20.09
C HIS A 126 10.74 7.23 -21.03
N ILE A 127 10.14 7.35 -22.20
CA ILE A 127 9.85 6.22 -23.07
C ILE A 127 10.58 6.39 -24.40
N SER A 128 11.34 5.40 -24.78
CA SER A 128 11.97 5.29 -26.09
C SER A 128 11.52 4.04 -26.81
N PHE A 129 11.32 4.11 -28.12
CA PHE A 129 10.92 3.00 -28.96
C PHE A 129 12.05 2.65 -29.91
N GLY A 130 12.37 1.36 -30.04
CA GLY A 130 13.38 0.89 -30.98
C GLY A 130 13.39 -0.63 -31.11
N LYS A 131 13.62 -1.11 -32.35
CA LYS A 131 13.75 -2.55 -32.62
C LYS A 131 12.60 -3.42 -32.08
N GLY A 132 11.34 -2.92 -32.15
CA GLY A 132 10.17 -3.63 -31.64
C GLY A 132 10.06 -3.70 -30.11
N LYS A 133 10.80 -2.83 -29.40
CA LYS A 133 10.78 -2.74 -27.92
C LYS A 133 10.47 -1.31 -27.50
N ALA A 134 9.78 -1.18 -26.36
CA ALA A 134 9.69 0.05 -25.61
C ALA A 134 10.63 -0.02 -24.39
N THR A 135 11.48 0.97 -24.23
CA THR A 135 12.35 1.10 -23.06
C THR A 135 11.89 2.26 -22.22
N VAL A 136 11.72 2.03 -20.92
CA VAL A 136 11.35 3.06 -19.95
C VAL A 136 12.55 3.33 -19.05
N THR A 137 12.92 4.61 -18.92
CA THR A 137 14.05 5.07 -18.10
C THR A 137 13.58 6.25 -17.23
N TYR A 138 13.74 6.12 -15.91
CA TYR A 138 13.33 7.17 -14.92
C TYR A 138 14.09 7.02 -13.62
#